data_91b0d984119b27fe53133375966250d6
#
_entry.id   91b0d984119b27fe53133375966250d6
#
_cell.length_a   1.000
_cell.length_b   1.000
_cell.length_c   1.000
_cell.angle_alpha   90.00
_cell.angle_beta   90.00
_cell.angle_gamma   90.00
#
_symmetry.space_group_name_H-M   'P 1'
#
loop_
_entity.id
_entity.type
_entity.pdbx_description
1 polymer ?
#
loop_
_entity_poly.entity_id
_entity_poly.type
_entity_poly.pdbx_seq_one_letter_code
_entity_poly.pdbx_strand_id
1 'polypeptide(L)'
;MSNHYKLARTTLAAAALASLAACANLAQVAPGTPLADVQAQFGQPNFECPQANGGRRVIWTQQPMGQYAWGANVGADGRVDRVMPLLTDAHFKVLEQGQWSPDRVRCEFGPPARIEEAGLGEKREIVWSYRYKENGVWNSLMYVYMGRDGNSLTHFHPGPDPMYDDDRFMWR
;
A
#
# COMPACT_ATOMS: atom_id res chain seq x y z
N MET A 1 -55.93 10.98 5.05
CA MET A 1 -54.68 11.72 5.31
C MET A 1 -53.62 10.93 6.11
N SER A 2 -53.85 9.66 6.41
CA SER A 2 -52.96 8.86 7.31
C SER A 2 -51.85 8.04 6.60
N ASN A 3 -51.92 7.79 5.28
CA ASN A 3 -50.98 6.92 4.59
C ASN A 3 -49.69 7.61 4.15
N HIS A 4 -49.67 8.92 3.98
CA HIS A 4 -48.48 9.65 3.54
C HIS A 4 -47.39 9.76 4.62
N TYR A 5 -47.76 9.76 5.90
CA TYR A 5 -46.81 9.82 7.01
C TYR A 5 -46.06 8.48 7.27
N LYS A 6 -46.66 7.36 6.90
CA LYS A 6 -46.02 6.03 7.05
C LYS A 6 -44.96 5.81 5.98
N LEU A 7 -45.20 6.25 4.74
CA LEU A 7 -44.23 6.18 3.64
C LEU A 7 -43.01 7.09 3.87
N ALA A 8 -43.24 8.32 4.39
CA ALA A 8 -42.17 9.26 4.69
C ALA A 8 -41.22 8.76 5.82
N ARG A 9 -41.79 8.07 6.83
CA ARG A 9 -40.98 7.50 7.94
C ARG A 9 -40.14 6.31 7.53
N THR A 10 -40.60 5.46 6.63
CA THR A 10 -39.83 4.30 6.13
C THR A 10 -38.72 4.72 5.18
N THR A 11 -38.90 5.77 4.39
CA THR A 11 -37.84 6.28 3.50
C THR A 11 -36.70 6.99 4.27
N LEU A 12 -37.03 7.72 5.36
CA LEU A 12 -36.02 8.35 6.21
C LEU A 12 -35.17 7.31 6.97
N ALA A 13 -35.78 6.21 7.43
CA ALA A 13 -35.07 5.16 8.14
C ALA A 13 -34.10 4.38 7.21
N ALA A 14 -34.48 4.16 5.96
CA ALA A 14 -33.60 3.51 4.95
C ALA A 14 -32.43 4.40 4.53
N ALA A 15 -32.62 5.72 4.45
CA ALA A 15 -31.56 6.67 4.14
C ALA A 15 -30.54 6.82 5.28
N ALA A 16 -30.96 6.69 6.55
CA ALA A 16 -30.08 6.77 7.71
C ALA A 16 -29.18 5.54 7.87
N LEU A 17 -29.62 4.36 7.42
CA LEU A 17 -28.81 3.13 7.44
C LEU A 17 -27.70 3.12 6.36
N ALA A 18 -27.89 3.82 5.25
CA ALA A 18 -26.89 3.91 4.17
C ALA A 18 -25.71 4.83 4.53
N SER A 19 -25.84 5.73 5.50
CA SER A 19 -24.79 6.67 5.90
C SER A 19 -23.79 6.12 6.91
N LEU A 20 -23.97 4.92 7.46
CA LEU A 20 -23.03 4.27 8.39
C LEU A 20 -21.89 3.52 7.72
N ALA A 21 -21.89 3.39 6.38
CA ALA A 21 -20.83 2.70 5.63
C ALA A 21 -19.60 3.59 5.31
N ALA A 22 -19.56 4.84 5.78
CA ALA A 22 -18.63 5.86 5.28
C ALA A 22 -17.21 5.84 5.87
N CYS A 23 -16.84 4.90 6.76
CA CYS A 23 -15.52 4.84 7.37
C CYS A 23 -14.90 3.44 7.32
N ALA A 24 -15.11 2.69 6.23
CA ALA A 24 -14.47 1.40 6.06
C ALA A 24 -12.96 1.60 5.83
N ASN A 25 -12.13 0.99 6.68
CA ASN A 25 -10.68 1.02 6.59
C ASN A 25 -10.15 -0.40 6.36
N LEU A 26 -9.32 -0.59 5.35
CA LEU A 26 -8.68 -1.88 5.05
C LEU A 26 -8.01 -2.50 6.27
N ALA A 27 -7.41 -1.69 7.15
CA ALA A 27 -6.78 -2.19 8.38
C ALA A 27 -7.76 -2.82 9.39
N GLN A 28 -9.08 -2.61 9.22
CA GLN A 28 -10.12 -3.16 10.10
C GLN A 28 -10.73 -4.47 9.58
N VAL A 29 -10.30 -4.94 8.43
CA VAL A 29 -10.73 -6.23 7.88
C VAL A 29 -10.31 -7.35 8.83
N ALA A 30 -11.28 -8.13 9.29
CA ALA A 30 -11.03 -9.24 10.20
C ALA A 30 -10.28 -10.37 9.49
N PRO A 31 -9.31 -11.02 10.15
CA PRO A 31 -8.71 -12.25 9.63
C PRO A 31 -9.76 -13.32 9.32
N GLY A 32 -9.57 -14.04 8.24
CA GLY A 32 -10.52 -15.06 7.77
C GLY A 32 -11.68 -14.52 6.92
N THR A 33 -11.73 -13.19 6.65
CA THR A 33 -12.70 -12.62 5.70
C THR A 33 -12.46 -13.18 4.30
N PRO A 34 -13.50 -13.62 3.55
CA PRO A 34 -13.34 -13.97 2.15
C PRO A 34 -12.80 -12.81 1.33
N LEU A 35 -11.82 -13.07 0.44
CA LEU A 35 -11.25 -12.02 -0.41
C LEU A 35 -12.32 -11.31 -1.24
N ALA A 36 -13.34 -12.06 -1.71
CA ALA A 36 -14.45 -11.48 -2.49
C ALA A 36 -15.20 -10.38 -1.72
N ASP A 37 -15.38 -10.54 -0.40
CA ASP A 37 -16.06 -9.55 0.44
C ASP A 37 -15.17 -8.31 0.63
N VAL A 38 -13.85 -8.50 0.79
CA VAL A 38 -12.89 -7.39 0.85
C VAL A 38 -12.89 -6.61 -0.46
N GLN A 39 -12.88 -7.32 -1.60
CA GLN A 39 -12.93 -6.70 -2.93
C GLN A 39 -14.24 -5.96 -3.20
N ALA A 40 -15.36 -6.48 -2.72
CA ALA A 40 -16.66 -5.80 -2.83
C ALA A 40 -16.68 -4.47 -2.06
N GLN A 41 -15.96 -4.38 -0.96
CA GLN A 41 -15.93 -3.20 -0.10
C GLN A 41 -14.83 -2.19 -0.51
N PHE A 42 -13.64 -2.65 -0.90
CA PHE A 42 -12.45 -1.82 -1.12
C PHE A 42 -11.94 -1.81 -2.57
N GLY A 43 -12.62 -2.53 -3.46
CA GLY A 43 -12.18 -2.71 -4.83
C GLY A 43 -11.13 -3.82 -4.99
N GLN A 44 -10.78 -4.09 -6.25
CA GLN A 44 -9.77 -5.11 -6.58
C GLN A 44 -8.39 -4.66 -6.11
N PRO A 45 -7.55 -5.60 -5.60
CA PRO A 45 -6.14 -5.32 -5.42
C PRO A 45 -5.51 -4.98 -6.77
N ASN A 46 -4.58 -4.04 -6.78
CA ASN A 46 -3.91 -3.63 -8.01
C ASN A 46 -2.53 -4.28 -8.19
N PHE A 47 -2.15 -5.16 -7.29
CA PHE A 47 -0.98 -6.03 -7.44
C PHE A 47 -1.19 -7.36 -6.69
N GLU A 48 -0.73 -8.46 -7.31
CA GLU A 48 -0.77 -9.79 -6.71
C GLU A 48 0.52 -10.55 -7.04
N CYS A 49 0.95 -11.43 -6.15
CA CYS A 49 2.01 -12.39 -6.41
C CYS A 49 1.74 -13.74 -5.74
N PRO A 50 2.19 -14.85 -6.35
CA PRO A 50 2.03 -16.18 -5.78
C PRO A 50 2.91 -16.37 -4.53
N GLN A 51 2.46 -17.24 -3.64
CA GLN A 51 3.21 -17.70 -2.48
C GLN A 51 3.48 -19.20 -2.55
N ALA A 52 4.57 -19.65 -1.91
CA ALA A 52 5.04 -21.04 -1.97
C ALA A 52 4.03 -22.07 -1.43
N ASN A 53 3.08 -21.65 -0.59
CA ASN A 53 2.05 -22.51 0.02
C ASN A 53 0.78 -22.67 -0.83
N GLY A 54 0.81 -22.26 -2.11
CA GLY A 54 -0.37 -22.28 -2.99
C GLY A 54 -1.35 -21.12 -2.75
N GLY A 55 -1.03 -20.21 -1.82
CA GLY A 55 -1.73 -18.97 -1.62
C GLY A 55 -1.18 -17.86 -2.52
N ARG A 56 -1.66 -16.62 -2.28
CA ARG A 56 -1.14 -15.42 -2.94
C ARG A 56 -1.11 -14.25 -1.98
N ARG A 57 -0.20 -13.32 -2.22
CA ARG A 57 -0.22 -12.01 -1.60
C ARG A 57 -0.97 -11.04 -2.50
N VAL A 58 -1.86 -10.27 -1.93
CA VAL A 58 -2.63 -9.23 -2.62
C VAL A 58 -2.30 -7.88 -2.01
N ILE A 59 -2.20 -6.84 -2.85
CA ILE A 59 -1.81 -5.51 -2.42
C ILE A 59 -2.72 -4.46 -3.06
N TRP A 60 -3.26 -3.58 -2.23
CA TRP A 60 -3.93 -2.34 -2.61
C TRP A 60 -2.95 -1.19 -2.39
N THR A 61 -2.33 -0.71 -3.45
CA THR A 61 -1.36 0.39 -3.38
C THR A 61 -1.89 1.65 -4.02
N GLN A 62 -1.52 2.79 -3.45
CA GLN A 62 -1.79 4.11 -4.00
C GLN A 62 -0.60 4.65 -4.82
N GLN A 63 0.51 3.89 -4.89
CA GLN A 63 1.63 4.26 -5.75
C GLN A 63 1.18 4.37 -7.22
N PRO A 64 1.77 5.28 -8.01
CA PRO A 64 2.93 6.12 -7.72
C PRO A 64 2.62 7.45 -7.01
N MET A 65 1.36 7.86 -6.89
CA MET A 65 0.99 9.20 -6.42
C MET A 65 0.67 9.27 -4.93
N GLY A 66 0.11 8.21 -4.35
CA GLY A 66 -0.25 8.17 -2.94
C GLY A 66 0.85 7.59 -2.06
N GLN A 67 0.64 7.65 -0.75
CA GLN A 67 1.63 7.31 0.28
C GLN A 67 1.29 6.04 1.05
N TYR A 68 0.25 5.34 0.66
CA TYR A 68 -0.23 4.16 1.37
C TYR A 68 -0.29 2.94 0.46
N ALA A 69 0.02 1.79 1.04
CA ALA A 69 -0.28 0.49 0.48
C ALA A 69 -0.69 -0.45 1.61
N TRP A 70 -1.63 -1.32 1.31
CA TRP A 70 -2.11 -2.37 2.20
C TRP A 70 -1.91 -3.71 1.55
N GLY A 71 -1.46 -4.69 2.31
CA GLY A 71 -1.28 -6.06 1.82
C GLY A 71 -1.91 -7.09 2.73
N ALA A 72 -2.29 -8.22 2.14
CA ALA A 72 -2.74 -9.40 2.86
C ALA A 72 -2.25 -10.66 2.15
N ASN A 73 -2.06 -11.75 2.90
CA ASN A 73 -1.92 -13.06 2.30
C ASN A 73 -3.30 -13.71 2.21
N VAL A 74 -3.54 -14.37 1.10
CA VAL A 74 -4.77 -15.10 0.81
C VAL A 74 -4.43 -16.57 0.76
N GLY A 75 -5.06 -17.35 1.64
CA GLY A 75 -4.88 -18.80 1.65
C GLY A 75 -5.49 -19.49 0.42
N ALA A 76 -5.19 -20.77 0.26
CA ALA A 76 -5.79 -21.58 -0.79
C ALA A 76 -7.34 -21.68 -0.68
N ASP A 77 -7.88 -21.40 0.49
CA ASP A 77 -9.32 -21.31 0.76
C ASP A 77 -9.95 -19.96 0.34
N GLY A 78 -9.16 -19.05 -0.22
CA GLY A 78 -9.62 -17.73 -0.68
C GLY A 78 -9.88 -16.72 0.44
N ARG A 79 -9.41 -16.97 1.67
CA ARG A 79 -9.57 -16.07 2.81
C ARG A 79 -8.30 -15.28 3.08
N VAL A 80 -8.48 -14.01 3.48
CA VAL A 80 -7.35 -13.16 3.90
C VAL A 80 -6.91 -13.51 5.32
N ASP A 81 -5.61 -13.48 5.58
CA ASP A 81 -5.05 -13.66 6.91
C ASP A 81 -5.22 -12.38 7.74
N ARG A 82 -4.46 -11.37 7.45
CA ARG A 82 -4.49 -10.06 8.09
C ARG A 82 -4.12 -8.99 7.09
N VAL A 83 -4.94 -7.97 6.99
CA VAL A 83 -4.59 -6.79 6.20
C VAL A 83 -3.70 -5.88 7.04
N MET A 84 -2.56 -5.48 6.48
CA MET A 84 -1.57 -4.66 7.16
C MET A 84 -1.05 -3.53 6.28
N PRO A 85 -0.70 -2.37 6.85
CA PRO A 85 -0.05 -1.30 6.10
C PRO A 85 1.39 -1.72 5.76
N LEU A 86 1.78 -1.52 4.49
CA LEU A 86 3.08 -1.97 3.98
C LEU A 86 4.13 -0.85 3.95
N LEU A 87 3.72 0.39 3.68
CA LEU A 87 4.64 1.52 3.54
C LEU A 87 4.73 2.27 4.87
N THR A 88 5.43 1.68 5.83
CA THR A 88 5.67 2.24 7.16
C THR A 88 7.11 2.00 7.59
N ASP A 89 7.66 2.87 8.45
CA ASP A 89 9.01 2.72 9.00
C ASP A 89 9.22 1.34 9.65
N ALA A 90 8.22 0.88 10.39
CA ALA A 90 8.28 -0.41 11.06
C ALA A 90 8.34 -1.58 10.07
N HIS A 91 7.56 -1.50 8.98
CA HIS A 91 7.52 -2.59 8.00
C HIS A 91 8.74 -2.59 7.08
N PHE A 92 9.31 -1.43 6.74
CA PHE A 92 10.54 -1.37 5.95
C PHE A 92 11.74 -2.05 6.62
N LYS A 93 11.74 -2.21 7.95
CA LYS A 93 12.78 -2.95 8.67
C LYS A 93 12.90 -4.44 8.28
N VAL A 94 11.90 -5.02 7.62
CA VAL A 94 12.02 -6.39 7.08
C VAL A 94 13.15 -6.49 6.06
N LEU A 95 13.50 -5.39 5.39
CA LEU A 95 14.62 -5.31 4.45
C LEU A 95 16.00 -5.51 5.08
N GLU A 96 16.12 -5.34 6.40
CA GLU A 96 17.37 -5.59 7.14
C GLU A 96 17.72 -7.09 7.21
N GLN A 97 16.75 -7.97 6.89
CA GLN A 97 16.91 -9.40 7.09
C GLN A 97 16.85 -10.18 5.77
N GLY A 98 17.85 -11.03 5.56
CA GLY A 98 17.92 -11.92 4.40
C GLY A 98 18.31 -11.22 3.10
N GLN A 99 18.13 -11.93 1.99
CA GLN A 99 18.43 -11.42 0.65
C GLN A 99 17.12 -11.02 -0.04
N TRP A 100 17.15 -9.90 -0.74
CA TRP A 100 15.97 -9.33 -1.41
C TRP A 100 16.23 -9.18 -2.91
N SER A 101 15.53 -9.99 -3.69
CA SER A 101 15.44 -9.82 -5.14
C SER A 101 14.37 -8.77 -5.49
N PRO A 102 14.36 -8.24 -6.72
CA PRO A 102 13.31 -7.35 -7.20
C PRO A 102 11.89 -7.91 -7.03
N ASP A 103 11.70 -9.18 -7.35
CA ASP A 103 10.39 -9.84 -7.20
C ASP A 103 9.96 -9.92 -5.75
N ARG A 104 10.90 -10.23 -4.85
CA ARG A 104 10.62 -10.29 -3.41
C ARG A 104 10.27 -8.90 -2.85
N VAL A 105 10.99 -7.85 -3.24
CA VAL A 105 10.66 -6.47 -2.85
C VAL A 105 9.28 -6.07 -3.37
N ARG A 106 8.99 -6.40 -4.63
CA ARG A 106 7.69 -6.10 -5.23
C ARG A 106 6.55 -6.88 -4.59
N CYS A 107 6.75 -8.13 -4.23
CA CYS A 107 5.77 -8.94 -3.50
C CYS A 107 5.55 -8.42 -2.07
N GLU A 108 6.56 -7.83 -1.43
CA GLU A 108 6.43 -7.32 -0.08
C GLU A 108 5.73 -5.96 -0.02
N PHE A 109 6.12 -5.02 -0.88
CA PHE A 109 5.69 -3.62 -0.81
C PHE A 109 4.76 -3.18 -1.96
N GLY A 110 4.59 -4.02 -3.00
CA GLY A 110 3.94 -3.64 -4.25
C GLY A 110 4.92 -2.97 -5.23
N PRO A 111 4.42 -2.49 -6.39
CA PRO A 111 5.23 -1.71 -7.31
C PRO A 111 5.66 -0.37 -6.68
N PRO A 112 6.92 0.07 -6.91
CA PRO A 112 7.40 1.35 -6.42
C PRO A 112 6.76 2.54 -7.16
N ALA A 113 6.87 3.74 -6.59
CA ALA A 113 6.46 4.97 -7.26
C ALA A 113 7.34 5.28 -8.47
N ARG A 114 8.64 4.97 -8.36
CA ARG A 114 9.65 5.24 -9.40
C ARG A 114 10.79 4.25 -9.31
N ILE A 115 11.34 3.93 -10.46
CA ILE A 115 12.61 3.20 -10.61
C ILE A 115 13.52 4.09 -11.43
N GLU A 116 14.72 4.36 -10.93
CA GLU A 116 15.69 5.22 -11.58
C GLU A 116 17.12 4.74 -11.31
N GLU A 117 18.09 5.25 -12.05
CA GLU A 117 19.50 5.08 -11.75
C GLU A 117 20.00 6.26 -10.92
N ALA A 118 20.73 6.00 -9.85
CA ALA A 118 21.39 7.00 -9.02
C ALA A 118 22.88 6.70 -8.84
N GLY A 119 23.69 7.75 -8.64
CA GLY A 119 25.14 7.64 -8.52
C GLY A 119 25.87 7.93 -9.83
N LEU A 120 27.19 7.89 -9.77
CA LEU A 120 28.08 8.19 -10.90
C LEU A 120 29.10 7.06 -11.12
N GLY A 121 29.38 6.73 -12.38
CA GLY A 121 30.36 5.73 -12.76
C GLY A 121 30.08 4.37 -12.15
N GLU A 122 31.07 3.80 -11.45
CA GLU A 122 30.97 2.49 -10.82
C GLU A 122 30.06 2.45 -9.58
N LYS A 123 29.71 3.62 -9.02
CA LYS A 123 28.78 3.75 -7.90
C LYS A 123 27.32 3.90 -8.32
N ARG A 124 27.02 3.68 -9.61
CA ARG A 124 25.65 3.74 -10.12
C ARG A 124 24.88 2.51 -9.66
N GLU A 125 23.69 2.72 -9.12
CA GLU A 125 22.78 1.69 -8.68
C GLU A 125 21.35 1.94 -9.19
N ILE A 126 20.57 0.89 -9.31
CA ILE A 126 19.13 0.97 -9.56
C ILE A 126 18.44 1.26 -8.23
N VAL A 127 17.62 2.30 -8.20
CA VAL A 127 16.91 2.74 -6.98
C VAL A 127 15.42 2.68 -7.19
N TRP A 128 14.73 2.00 -6.31
CA TRP A 128 13.29 1.94 -6.22
C TRP A 128 12.80 2.88 -5.13
N SER A 129 11.92 3.83 -5.47
CA SER A 129 11.42 4.82 -4.53
C SER A 129 9.96 4.53 -4.18
N TYR A 130 9.65 4.46 -2.88
CA TYR A 130 8.31 4.27 -2.36
C TYR A 130 7.87 5.51 -1.58
N ARG A 131 6.77 6.15 -2.00
CA ARG A 131 6.18 7.27 -1.25
C ARG A 131 5.53 6.75 0.03
N TYR A 132 5.80 7.39 1.16
CA TYR A 132 5.18 6.99 2.41
C TYR A 132 5.14 8.13 3.44
N LYS A 133 4.45 7.89 4.56
CA LYS A 133 4.45 8.79 5.71
C LYS A 133 5.49 8.34 6.72
N GLU A 134 6.67 8.96 6.68
CA GLU A 134 7.72 8.74 7.67
C GLU A 134 7.26 9.22 9.05
N ASN A 135 7.38 8.36 10.06
CA ASN A 135 6.84 8.57 11.41
C ASN A 135 5.34 8.94 11.42
N GLY A 136 4.60 8.56 10.37
CA GLY A 136 3.18 8.87 10.22
C GLY A 136 2.87 10.32 9.86
N VAL A 137 3.86 11.18 9.68
CA VAL A 137 3.71 12.64 9.53
C VAL A 137 4.37 13.17 8.25
N TRP A 138 5.66 12.90 8.06
CA TRP A 138 6.45 13.53 7.02
C TRP A 138 6.24 12.88 5.66
N ASN A 139 6.18 13.72 4.62
CA ASN A 139 6.14 13.24 3.24
C ASN A 139 7.55 12.83 2.82
N SER A 140 7.78 11.52 2.72
CA SER A 140 9.10 10.96 2.44
C SER A 140 9.05 9.90 1.34
N LEU A 141 10.21 9.64 0.75
CA LEU A 141 10.48 8.47 -0.08
C LEU A 141 11.33 7.50 0.72
N MET A 142 10.99 6.22 0.71
CA MET A 142 11.93 5.16 1.03
C MET A 142 12.68 4.79 -0.23
N TYR A 143 13.99 5.02 -0.25
CA TYR A 143 14.91 4.64 -1.33
C TYR A 143 15.44 3.25 -1.07
N VAL A 144 15.17 2.33 -1.98
CA VAL A 144 15.58 0.92 -1.92
C VAL A 144 16.57 0.68 -3.05
N TYR A 145 17.85 0.51 -2.72
CA TYR A 145 18.95 0.37 -3.67
C TYR A 145 19.12 -1.10 -4.03
N MET A 146 18.93 -1.41 -5.30
CA MET A 146 18.94 -2.77 -5.85
C MET A 146 20.29 -3.17 -6.49
N GLY A 147 21.35 -2.48 -6.10
CA GLY A 147 22.67 -2.70 -6.68
C GLY A 147 22.80 -2.21 -8.13
N ARG A 148 23.96 -2.41 -8.70
CA ARG A 148 24.30 -1.92 -10.04
C ARG A 148 23.51 -2.62 -11.15
N ASP A 149 23.28 -3.91 -10.99
CA ASP A 149 22.57 -4.77 -11.94
C ASP A 149 21.06 -4.83 -11.68
N GLY A 150 20.60 -4.19 -10.61
CA GLY A 150 19.19 -4.19 -10.21
C GLY A 150 18.69 -5.50 -9.61
N ASN A 151 19.56 -6.45 -9.28
CA ASN A 151 19.17 -7.82 -8.97
C ASN A 151 19.08 -8.13 -7.47
N SER A 152 19.66 -7.29 -6.61
CA SER A 152 19.63 -7.53 -5.17
C SER A 152 19.72 -6.23 -4.37
N LEU A 153 18.99 -6.19 -3.26
CA LEU A 153 19.07 -5.10 -2.29
C LEU A 153 20.48 -4.97 -1.72
N THR A 154 21.04 -3.77 -1.76
CA THR A 154 22.32 -3.40 -1.12
C THR A 154 22.11 -2.62 0.16
N HIS A 155 21.24 -1.62 0.12
CA HIS A 155 20.87 -0.78 1.28
C HIS A 155 19.55 -0.05 1.01
N PHE A 156 19.02 0.59 2.05
CA PHE A 156 17.82 1.44 1.94
C PHE A 156 17.88 2.55 3.00
N HIS A 157 17.24 3.67 2.72
CA HIS A 157 17.09 4.78 3.68
C HIS A 157 15.93 5.70 3.28
N PRO A 158 15.33 6.42 4.23
CA PRO A 158 14.36 7.45 3.94
C PRO A 158 15.03 8.73 3.43
N GLY A 159 14.26 9.56 2.74
CA GLY A 159 14.62 10.92 2.38
C GLY A 159 13.39 11.72 1.97
N PRO A 160 13.51 13.06 1.85
CA PRO A 160 12.39 13.93 1.50
C PRO A 160 11.73 13.52 0.18
N ASP A 161 10.40 13.61 0.10
CA ASP A 161 9.70 13.44 -1.18
C ASP A 161 9.69 14.77 -1.94
N PRO A 162 10.38 14.86 -3.10
CA PRO A 162 10.45 16.08 -3.88
C PRO A 162 9.09 16.61 -4.38
N MET A 163 8.06 15.76 -4.36
CA MET A 163 6.70 16.18 -4.73
C MET A 163 6.09 17.16 -3.72
N TYR A 164 6.54 17.11 -2.47
CA TYR A 164 6.03 17.90 -1.35
C TYR A 164 7.06 18.91 -0.83
N ASP A 165 8.18 19.09 -1.54
CA ASP A 165 9.25 20.01 -1.17
C ASP A 165 8.95 21.39 -1.77
N ASP A 166 8.08 22.15 -1.08
CA ASP A 166 7.64 23.50 -1.52
C ASP A 166 8.76 24.55 -1.45
N ASP A 167 9.87 24.27 -0.76
CA ASP A 167 10.96 25.25 -0.56
C ASP A 167 11.80 25.52 -1.81
N ARG A 168 11.65 24.72 -2.86
CA ARG A 168 12.42 24.88 -4.12
C ARG A 168 12.02 26.11 -4.95
N PHE A 169 10.87 26.72 -4.66
CA PHE A 169 10.35 27.89 -5.40
C PHE A 169 10.55 29.24 -4.71
N MET A 170 11.02 29.26 -3.45
CA MET A 170 11.14 30.51 -2.71
C MET A 170 12.50 31.24 -2.84
N TRP A 171 13.46 30.67 -3.59
CA TRP A 171 14.79 31.28 -3.79
C TRP A 171 15.17 31.45 -5.27
N ARG A 172 14.25 31.96 -6.08
CA ARG A 172 14.59 32.51 -7.42
C ARG A 172 14.09 33.93 -7.60
#